data_00698aaae458b77b631c1129769a1189
#
_entry.id   00698aaae458b77b631c1129769a1189
#
_cell.length_a   1.000
_cell.length_b   1.000
_cell.length_c   1.000
_cell.angle_alpha   90.00
_cell.angle_beta   90.00
_cell.angle_gamma   90.00
#
_symmetry.space_group_name_H-M   'P 1'
#
loop_
_entity.id
_entity.type
_entity.pdbx_description
1 polymer ?
#
loop_
_entity_poly.entity_id
_entity_poly.type
_entity_poly.pdbx_seq_one_letter_code
_entity_poly.pdbx_strand_id
1 'polypeptide(L)'
;MIRERFPQAPAKRDVIGQLPTWVSWESMPAAEFSPSLWRIPVGIAEATLEACAFELYEGEHAMVAGNPRSGKSSLLVAFARLVSRARAAAEQAVSAALASGDATAAENARMDAAEVPEVWAVFDQRSGLVNAPEGVFDRVFESKNASAQVQAALQDAAGPVLLLIDDGDRVDDPMNVFDAIVKGDFPDVHIIATGKPTDLRPLYSHWTKAIRKFRTGAVVQPNVDTDMDMFGSIPRRAPVQLSVGRGYAFLAGSPVLVQLMSPEDSQHRGGL
;
A
#
# COMPACT_ATOMS: atom_id res chain seq x y z
N MET A 1 38.46 -37.55 7.52
CA MET A 1 37.74 -38.76 8.00
C MET A 1 36.21 -38.72 7.83
N ILE A 2 35.49 -37.63 8.05
CA ILE A 2 33.99 -37.61 7.87
C ILE A 2 33.61 -37.57 6.38
N ARG A 3 34.34 -36.85 5.53
CA ARG A 3 34.05 -36.74 4.07
C ARG A 3 34.24 -38.03 3.29
N GLU A 4 35.07 -38.93 3.74
CA GLU A 4 35.32 -40.22 3.09
C GLU A 4 34.23 -41.26 3.35
N ARG A 5 33.45 -41.11 4.43
CA ARG A 5 32.36 -42.02 4.79
C ARG A 5 31.00 -41.70 4.15
N PHE A 6 30.81 -40.46 3.65
CA PHE A 6 29.53 -40.02 3.04
C PHE A 6 29.80 -39.20 1.76
N PRO A 7 30.26 -39.84 0.69
CA PRO A 7 30.57 -39.12 -0.56
C PRO A 7 29.36 -38.51 -1.26
N GLN A 8 28.15 -38.79 -0.81
CA GLN A 8 26.89 -38.27 -1.37
C GLN A 8 26.14 -37.35 -0.42
N ALA A 9 26.77 -36.76 0.57
CA ALA A 9 26.12 -35.71 1.36
C ALA A 9 25.75 -34.55 0.41
N PRO A 10 24.49 -34.09 0.41
CA PRO A 10 24.08 -33.01 -0.47
C PRO A 10 24.94 -31.78 -0.24
N ALA A 11 25.45 -31.20 -1.31
CA ALA A 11 26.52 -30.19 -1.28
C ALA A 11 26.04 -28.82 -0.75
N LYS A 12 24.75 -28.64 -0.50
CA LYS A 12 24.17 -27.46 0.14
C LYS A 12 23.00 -27.90 1.02
N ARG A 13 23.05 -27.57 2.31
CA ARG A 13 21.84 -27.41 3.11
C ARG A 13 21.09 -26.24 2.50
N ASP A 14 19.81 -26.44 2.16
CA ASP A 14 18.94 -25.34 1.82
C ASP A 14 18.99 -24.37 3.00
N VAL A 15 19.51 -23.16 2.76
CA VAL A 15 19.48 -22.10 3.75
C VAL A 15 18.01 -21.73 3.91
N ILE A 16 17.42 -22.06 5.06
CA ILE A 16 16.07 -21.60 5.37
C ILE A 16 16.17 -20.07 5.43
N GLY A 17 15.62 -19.41 4.41
CA GLY A 17 15.57 -17.97 4.36
C GLY A 17 14.77 -17.42 5.54
N GLN A 18 15.19 -16.31 6.09
CA GLN A 18 14.46 -15.62 7.16
C GLN A 18 13.81 -14.36 6.61
N LEU A 19 12.58 -14.13 7.02
CA LEU A 19 11.88 -12.89 6.68
C LEU A 19 12.72 -11.69 7.18
N PRO A 20 13.06 -10.71 6.32
CA PRO A 20 13.88 -9.57 6.72
C PRO A 20 13.20 -8.79 7.86
N THR A 21 13.98 -8.12 8.68
CA THR A 21 13.47 -7.27 9.76
C THR A 21 13.10 -5.86 9.29
N TRP A 22 13.51 -5.52 8.08
CA TRP A 22 13.26 -4.23 7.45
C TRP A 22 13.34 -4.37 5.92
N VAL A 23 12.49 -3.64 5.21
CA VAL A 23 12.40 -3.63 3.74
C VAL A 23 12.27 -2.18 3.30
N SER A 24 13.17 -1.71 2.44
CA SER A 24 13.03 -0.39 1.80
C SER A 24 12.03 -0.46 0.66
N TRP A 25 11.26 0.60 0.46
CA TRP A 25 10.41 0.79 -0.71
C TRP A 25 11.19 0.71 -2.03
N GLU A 26 12.48 1.14 -2.02
CA GLU A 26 13.35 1.07 -3.19
C GLU A 26 13.63 -0.35 -3.67
N SER A 27 13.69 -1.31 -2.71
CA SER A 27 13.92 -2.72 -3.01
C SER A 27 12.69 -3.45 -3.54
N MET A 28 11.52 -2.81 -3.49
CA MET A 28 10.28 -3.41 -3.99
C MET A 28 10.22 -3.33 -5.51
N PRO A 29 9.50 -4.27 -6.18
CA PRO A 29 9.19 -4.16 -7.60
C PRO A 29 8.45 -2.85 -7.91
N ALA A 30 8.35 -2.48 -9.16
CA ALA A 30 7.53 -1.37 -9.59
C ALA A 30 6.05 -1.64 -9.28
N ALA A 31 5.30 -0.59 -8.95
CA ALA A 31 3.86 -0.66 -8.96
C ALA A 31 3.37 -0.69 -10.42
N GLU A 32 2.33 -1.46 -10.70
CA GLU A 32 1.74 -1.64 -12.02
C GLU A 32 0.31 -1.09 -11.99
N PHE A 33 -0.02 -0.31 -13.00
CA PHE A 33 -1.33 0.33 -13.13
C PHE A 33 -1.91 0.02 -14.51
N SER A 34 -3.15 -0.42 -14.53
CA SER A 34 -3.93 -0.63 -15.75
C SER A 34 -5.40 -0.31 -15.45
N PRO A 35 -6.25 -0.09 -16.46
CA PRO A 35 -7.66 0.21 -16.26
C PRO A 35 -8.40 -0.84 -15.42
N SER A 36 -7.99 -2.10 -15.46
CA SER A 36 -8.69 -3.20 -14.80
C SER A 36 -8.06 -3.67 -13.48
N LEU A 37 -6.79 -3.35 -13.25
CA LEU A 37 -6.04 -3.86 -12.10
C LEU A 37 -4.87 -2.97 -11.74
N TRP A 38 -4.80 -2.59 -10.46
CA TRP A 38 -3.60 -1.99 -9.88
C TRP A 38 -2.91 -3.00 -8.99
N ARG A 39 -1.61 -3.17 -9.19
CA ARG A 39 -0.77 -4.03 -8.37
C ARG A 39 0.25 -3.17 -7.63
N ILE A 40 0.03 -2.96 -6.33
CA ILE A 40 0.84 -2.08 -5.49
C ILE A 40 1.62 -2.92 -4.49
N PRO A 41 2.96 -3.05 -4.61
CA PRO A 41 3.78 -3.78 -3.65
C PRO A 41 3.60 -3.29 -2.23
N VAL A 42 3.56 -4.21 -1.26
CA VAL A 42 3.30 -3.89 0.15
C VAL A 42 4.43 -4.35 1.08
N GLY A 43 5.19 -5.36 0.69
CA GLY A 43 6.27 -5.91 1.51
C GLY A 43 6.75 -7.27 1.01
N ILE A 44 7.50 -7.97 1.85
CA ILE A 44 8.03 -9.31 1.58
C ILE A 44 7.21 -10.33 2.37
N ALA A 45 6.70 -11.35 1.69
CA ALA A 45 5.94 -12.44 2.29
C ALA A 45 6.86 -13.48 2.95
N GLU A 46 6.48 -14.02 4.14
CA GLU A 46 7.28 -15.03 4.85
C GLU A 46 7.39 -16.34 4.06
N ALA A 47 6.30 -16.78 3.47
CA ALA A 47 6.22 -18.11 2.87
C ALA A 47 7.10 -18.27 1.62
N THR A 48 7.28 -17.18 0.85
CA THR A 48 8.02 -17.19 -0.41
C THR A 48 9.33 -16.41 -0.34
N LEU A 49 9.46 -15.50 0.62
CA LEU A 49 10.51 -14.49 0.70
C LEU A 49 10.55 -13.57 -0.54
N GLU A 50 9.43 -13.45 -1.22
CA GLU A 50 9.24 -12.61 -2.38
C GLU A 50 8.32 -11.43 -2.05
N ALA A 51 8.34 -10.42 -2.91
CA ALA A 51 7.44 -9.29 -2.81
C ALA A 51 5.99 -9.73 -2.96
N CYS A 52 5.12 -9.24 -2.10
CA CYS A 52 3.67 -9.33 -2.25
C CYS A 52 3.06 -7.96 -2.48
N ALA A 53 1.88 -7.91 -3.11
CA ALA A 53 1.22 -6.68 -3.51
C ALA A 53 -0.27 -6.72 -3.17
N PHE A 54 -0.85 -5.53 -2.94
CA PHE A 54 -2.29 -5.37 -3.05
C PHE A 54 -2.66 -5.39 -4.53
N GLU A 55 -3.65 -6.19 -4.86
CA GLU A 55 -4.31 -6.21 -6.15
C GLU A 55 -5.66 -5.52 -5.95
N LEU A 56 -5.85 -4.39 -6.64
CA LEU A 56 -7.08 -3.61 -6.58
C LEU A 56 -7.70 -3.61 -7.97
N TYR A 57 -8.79 -4.33 -8.10
CA TYR A 57 -9.63 -4.29 -9.29
C TYR A 57 -10.49 -3.03 -9.28
N GLU A 58 -11.06 -2.67 -10.43
CA GLU A 58 -11.98 -1.54 -10.56
C GLU A 58 -12.99 -1.49 -9.40
N GLY A 59 -13.08 -0.33 -8.74
CA GLY A 59 -13.95 -0.12 -7.57
C GLY A 59 -13.50 -0.81 -6.28
N GLU A 60 -12.34 -1.49 -6.25
CA GLU A 60 -11.81 -2.07 -5.02
C GLU A 60 -10.88 -1.10 -4.28
N HIS A 61 -10.80 -1.28 -2.98
CA HIS A 61 -10.07 -0.42 -2.06
C HIS A 61 -9.34 -1.25 -1.02
N ALA A 62 -8.34 -0.66 -0.37
CA ALA A 62 -7.59 -1.33 0.69
C ALA A 62 -7.59 -0.53 2.00
N MET A 63 -7.29 -1.22 3.09
CA MET A 63 -7.16 -0.59 4.39
C MET A 63 -5.96 -1.15 5.15
N VAL A 64 -5.26 -0.27 5.86
CA VAL A 64 -4.15 -0.63 6.74
C VAL A 64 -4.54 -0.35 8.18
N ALA A 65 -4.79 -1.39 8.96
CA ALA A 65 -5.14 -1.29 10.36
C ALA A 65 -3.90 -1.51 11.26
N GLY A 66 -3.87 -0.85 12.39
CA GLY A 66 -2.80 -1.04 13.37
C GLY A 66 -2.84 -0.02 14.49
N ASN A 67 -2.13 -0.33 15.57
CA ASN A 67 -2.06 0.56 16.73
C ASN A 67 -1.26 1.84 16.43
N PRO A 68 -1.35 2.87 17.27
CA PRO A 68 -0.50 4.05 17.13
C PRO A 68 0.98 3.68 17.04
N ARG A 69 1.73 4.35 16.17
CA ARG A 69 3.18 4.14 15.94
C ARG A 69 3.54 2.75 15.36
N SER A 70 2.59 2.02 14.79
CA SER A 70 2.86 0.73 14.13
C SER A 70 3.48 0.85 12.73
N GLY A 71 3.54 2.04 12.15
CA GLY A 71 4.07 2.28 10.80
C GLY A 71 3.01 2.48 9.71
N LYS A 72 1.71 2.60 10.04
CA LYS A 72 0.62 2.82 9.06
C LYS A 72 0.87 4.00 8.14
N SER A 73 1.09 5.19 8.72
CA SER A 73 1.34 6.42 7.97
C SER A 73 2.63 6.33 7.14
N SER A 74 3.66 5.66 7.67
CA SER A 74 4.90 5.38 6.92
C SER A 74 4.63 4.53 5.68
N LEU A 75 3.75 3.53 5.79
CA LEU A 75 3.37 2.71 4.64
C LEU A 75 2.63 3.52 3.56
N LEU A 76 1.78 4.50 3.93
CA LEU A 76 1.15 5.39 2.96
C LEU A 76 2.19 6.22 2.20
N VAL A 77 3.21 6.75 2.89
CA VAL A 77 4.32 7.45 2.21
C VAL A 77 5.08 6.52 1.27
N ALA A 78 5.30 5.26 1.66
CA ALA A 78 5.95 4.30 0.80
C ALA A 78 5.13 4.00 -0.48
N PHE A 79 3.79 3.90 -0.38
CA PHE A 79 2.92 3.78 -1.55
C PHE A 79 3.03 5.00 -2.48
N ALA A 80 3.00 6.22 -1.92
CA ALA A 80 3.16 7.43 -2.70
C ALA A 80 4.50 7.47 -3.46
N ARG A 81 5.60 7.05 -2.81
CA ARG A 81 6.92 6.92 -3.45
C ARG A 81 6.95 5.88 -4.58
N LEU A 82 6.24 4.76 -4.42
CA LEU A 82 6.10 3.76 -5.49
C LEU A 82 5.40 4.33 -6.72
N VAL A 83 4.32 5.10 -6.52
CA VAL A 83 3.62 5.79 -7.62
C VAL A 83 4.52 6.83 -8.26
N SER A 84 5.22 7.65 -7.48
CA SER A 84 6.18 8.64 -8.02
C SER A 84 7.27 7.98 -8.87
N ARG A 85 7.78 6.81 -8.44
CA ARG A 85 8.74 6.01 -9.21
C ARG A 85 8.15 5.48 -10.52
N ALA A 86 6.90 4.99 -10.47
CA ALA A 86 6.21 4.51 -11.68
C ALA A 86 5.98 5.66 -12.67
N ARG A 87 5.60 6.84 -12.19
CA ARG A 87 5.43 8.05 -13.01
C ARG A 87 6.73 8.46 -13.68
N ALA A 88 7.83 8.54 -12.94
CA ALA A 88 9.13 8.86 -13.51
C ALA A 88 9.59 7.85 -14.57
N ALA A 89 9.33 6.56 -14.37
CA ALA A 89 9.63 5.53 -15.35
C ALA A 89 8.76 5.66 -16.62
N ALA A 90 7.48 5.98 -16.47
CA ALA A 90 6.56 6.20 -17.59
C ALA A 90 6.97 7.45 -18.40
N GLU A 91 7.33 8.57 -17.76
CA GLU A 91 7.85 9.76 -18.42
C GLU A 91 9.16 9.50 -19.21
N GLN A 92 10.04 8.69 -18.63
CA GLN A 92 11.27 8.26 -19.31
C GLN A 92 10.97 7.40 -20.55
N ALA A 93 9.99 6.48 -20.45
CA ALA A 93 9.55 5.65 -21.56
C ALA A 93 8.97 6.50 -22.71
N VAL A 94 8.12 7.48 -22.40
CA VAL A 94 7.59 8.44 -23.38
C VAL A 94 8.72 9.22 -24.07
N SER A 95 9.67 9.73 -23.30
CA SER A 95 10.80 10.50 -23.82
C SER A 95 11.69 9.65 -24.74
N ALA A 96 11.97 8.40 -24.35
CA ALA A 96 12.76 7.46 -25.15
C ALA A 96 12.05 7.08 -26.45
N ALA A 97 10.74 6.81 -26.41
CA ALA A 97 9.94 6.49 -27.59
C ALA A 97 9.88 7.68 -28.59
N LEU A 98 9.73 8.89 -28.09
CA LEU A 98 9.80 10.10 -28.94
C LEU A 98 11.17 10.28 -29.58
N ALA A 99 12.25 10.02 -28.85
CA ALA A 99 13.61 10.13 -29.37
C ALA A 99 13.93 9.06 -30.44
N SER A 100 13.29 7.90 -30.38
CA SER A 100 13.44 6.84 -31.41
C SER A 100 12.73 7.15 -32.71
N GLY A 101 11.81 8.13 -32.74
CA GLY A 101 10.99 8.44 -33.91
C GLY A 101 9.86 7.43 -34.20
N ASP A 102 9.65 6.45 -33.33
CA ASP A 102 8.56 5.48 -33.44
C ASP A 102 7.25 6.07 -32.86
N ALA A 103 6.38 6.51 -33.76
CA ALA A 103 5.11 7.14 -33.37
C ALA A 103 4.17 6.18 -32.63
N THR A 104 4.19 4.88 -32.97
CA THR A 104 3.36 3.86 -32.30
C THR A 104 3.86 3.59 -30.88
N ALA A 105 5.19 3.44 -30.72
CA ALA A 105 5.80 3.30 -29.41
C ALA A 105 5.54 4.53 -28.51
N ALA A 106 5.62 5.73 -29.09
CA ALA A 106 5.36 6.96 -28.36
C ALA A 106 3.90 7.08 -27.90
N GLU A 107 2.94 6.65 -28.73
CA GLU A 107 1.52 6.66 -28.35
C GLU A 107 1.24 5.62 -27.27
N ASN A 108 1.72 4.40 -27.40
CA ASN A 108 1.58 3.37 -26.37
C ASN A 108 2.17 3.83 -25.03
N ALA A 109 3.38 4.40 -25.04
CA ALA A 109 4.01 4.91 -23.83
C ALA A 109 3.20 6.05 -23.17
N ARG A 110 2.53 6.90 -23.96
CA ARG A 110 1.65 7.94 -23.41
C ARG A 110 0.38 7.34 -22.79
N MET A 111 -0.20 6.31 -23.43
CA MET A 111 -1.34 5.60 -22.87
C MET A 111 -0.97 4.94 -21.53
N ASP A 112 0.16 4.25 -21.47
CA ASP A 112 0.65 3.65 -20.23
C ASP A 112 0.93 4.69 -19.14
N ALA A 113 1.48 5.85 -19.53
CA ALA A 113 1.73 6.95 -18.59
C ALA A 113 0.44 7.58 -18.05
N ALA A 114 -0.64 7.59 -18.82
CA ALA A 114 -1.94 8.11 -18.41
C ALA A 114 -2.63 7.21 -17.38
N GLU A 115 -2.25 5.93 -17.29
CA GLU A 115 -2.77 4.99 -16.29
C GLU A 115 -2.13 5.17 -14.90
N VAL A 116 -0.99 5.88 -14.80
CA VAL A 116 -0.33 6.12 -13.51
C VAL A 116 -1.10 7.18 -12.73
N PRO A 117 -1.64 6.84 -11.53
CA PRO A 117 -2.54 7.73 -10.83
C PRO A 117 -1.88 9.00 -10.27
N GLU A 118 -2.67 10.05 -10.09
CA GLU A 118 -2.34 11.10 -9.12
C GLU A 118 -2.44 10.55 -7.70
N VAL A 119 -1.55 11.00 -6.83
CA VAL A 119 -1.56 10.63 -5.40
C VAL A 119 -2.14 11.78 -4.59
N TRP A 120 -3.32 11.56 -4.04
CA TRP A 120 -3.97 12.51 -3.16
C TRP A 120 -3.90 12.04 -1.72
N ALA A 121 -3.65 12.93 -0.77
CA ALA A 121 -3.53 12.59 0.63
C ALA A 121 -4.55 13.36 1.49
N VAL A 122 -5.19 12.65 2.41
CA VAL A 122 -6.08 13.22 3.43
C VAL A 122 -5.48 12.93 4.81
N PHE A 123 -5.15 13.99 5.55
CA PHE A 123 -4.61 13.86 6.90
C PHE A 123 -4.79 15.13 7.73
N ASP A 124 -4.59 15.03 9.01
CA ASP A 124 -4.56 16.20 9.94
C ASP A 124 -3.12 16.54 10.35
N GLN A 125 -2.96 17.65 11.07
CA GLN A 125 -1.64 18.13 11.53
C GLN A 125 -0.93 17.20 12.53
N ARG A 126 -1.61 16.17 13.06
CA ARG A 126 -1.05 15.18 13.99
C ARG A 126 -0.58 13.92 13.28
N SER A 127 -0.91 13.79 12.01
CA SER A 127 -0.49 12.66 11.19
C SER A 127 1.02 12.63 10.97
N GLY A 128 1.58 11.45 10.90
CA GLY A 128 2.96 11.24 10.45
C GLY A 128 3.21 11.71 9.01
N LEU A 129 2.16 11.87 8.19
CA LEU A 129 2.26 12.35 6.81
C LEU A 129 2.69 13.82 6.71
N VAL A 130 2.56 14.61 7.78
CA VAL A 130 3.09 15.99 7.83
C VAL A 130 4.59 16.05 7.55
N ASN A 131 5.32 14.99 7.90
CA ASN A 131 6.76 14.88 7.68
C ASN A 131 7.12 14.13 6.37
N ALA A 132 6.15 13.88 5.50
CA ALA A 132 6.42 13.27 4.20
C ALA A 132 7.30 14.20 3.33
N PRO A 133 8.14 13.64 2.44
CA PRO A 133 8.92 14.46 1.52
C PRO A 133 8.03 15.38 0.69
N GLU A 134 8.52 16.59 0.43
CA GLU A 134 7.85 17.55 -0.44
C GLU A 134 7.62 16.96 -1.83
N GLY A 135 6.43 17.18 -2.39
CA GLY A 135 6.07 16.71 -3.73
C GLY A 135 5.75 15.22 -3.85
N VAL A 136 5.70 14.47 -2.72
CA VAL A 136 5.32 13.05 -2.75
C VAL A 136 3.81 12.86 -2.97
N PHE A 137 3.01 13.86 -2.63
CA PHE A 137 1.57 13.93 -2.88
C PHE A 137 1.27 15.02 -3.89
N ASP A 138 0.42 14.74 -4.87
CA ASP A 138 -0.01 15.73 -5.88
C ASP A 138 -1.01 16.72 -5.29
N ARG A 139 -1.91 16.24 -4.41
CA ARG A 139 -2.87 17.07 -3.65
C ARG A 139 -2.93 16.62 -2.20
N VAL A 140 -3.11 17.61 -1.31
CA VAL A 140 -3.27 17.37 0.14
C VAL A 140 -4.55 18.03 0.61
N PHE A 141 -5.34 17.30 1.38
CA PHE A 141 -6.60 17.74 1.95
C PHE A 141 -6.58 17.60 3.48
N GLU A 142 -7.10 18.57 4.18
CA GLU A 142 -7.24 18.50 5.64
C GLU A 142 -8.43 17.62 6.01
N SER A 143 -8.25 16.64 6.91
CA SER A 143 -9.26 15.64 7.32
C SER A 143 -10.61 16.27 7.68
N LYS A 144 -10.62 17.43 8.33
CA LYS A 144 -11.83 18.11 8.77
C LYS A 144 -12.78 18.50 7.64
N ASN A 145 -12.24 18.84 6.46
CA ASN A 145 -13.01 19.31 5.30
C ASN A 145 -12.82 18.39 4.09
N ALA A 146 -12.23 17.22 4.28
CA ALA A 146 -11.80 16.34 3.20
C ALA A 146 -12.93 15.96 2.26
N SER A 147 -14.12 15.62 2.77
CA SER A 147 -15.26 15.21 1.94
C SER A 147 -15.62 16.26 0.89
N ALA A 148 -15.76 17.53 1.27
CA ALA A 148 -16.08 18.61 0.33
C ALA A 148 -14.92 18.94 -0.62
N GLN A 149 -13.68 18.94 -0.11
CA GLN A 149 -12.49 19.24 -0.90
C GLN A 149 -12.20 18.17 -1.94
N VAL A 150 -12.30 16.88 -1.57
CA VAL A 150 -12.12 15.76 -2.49
C VAL A 150 -13.24 15.73 -3.53
N GLN A 151 -14.51 16.00 -3.15
CA GLN A 151 -15.61 16.08 -4.09
C GLN A 151 -15.37 17.15 -5.16
N ALA A 152 -14.90 18.34 -4.76
CA ALA A 152 -14.55 19.39 -5.70
C ALA A 152 -13.37 19.01 -6.61
N ALA A 153 -12.34 18.39 -6.04
CA ALA A 153 -11.14 17.99 -6.78
C ALA A 153 -11.42 16.89 -7.80
N LEU A 154 -12.34 15.97 -7.53
CA LEU A 154 -12.73 14.92 -8.46
C LEU A 154 -13.41 15.44 -9.73
N GLN A 155 -14.01 16.64 -9.69
CA GLN A 155 -14.58 17.27 -10.88
C GLN A 155 -13.51 17.72 -11.90
N ASP A 156 -12.29 17.98 -11.41
CA ASP A 156 -11.15 18.45 -12.20
C ASP A 156 -10.10 17.37 -12.42
N ALA A 157 -10.33 16.14 -11.92
CA ALA A 157 -9.40 15.03 -12.10
C ALA A 157 -9.34 14.61 -13.58
N ALA A 158 -8.13 14.60 -14.14
CA ALA A 158 -7.91 14.26 -15.54
C ALA A 158 -7.60 12.78 -15.79
N GLY A 159 -7.40 12.00 -14.73
CA GLY A 159 -7.00 10.61 -14.79
C GLY A 159 -7.25 9.86 -13.49
N PRO A 160 -6.71 8.66 -13.34
CA PRO A 160 -6.90 7.82 -12.17
C PRO A 160 -6.30 8.46 -10.91
N VAL A 161 -6.89 8.16 -9.74
CA VAL A 161 -6.50 8.75 -8.46
C VAL A 161 -6.27 7.67 -7.41
N LEU A 162 -5.10 7.69 -6.78
CA LEU A 162 -4.85 6.97 -5.53
C LEU A 162 -5.06 7.91 -4.34
N LEU A 163 -6.14 7.71 -3.61
CA LEU A 163 -6.48 8.50 -2.45
C LEU A 163 -5.98 7.82 -1.17
N LEU A 164 -4.98 8.40 -0.53
CA LEU A 164 -4.35 7.93 0.70
C LEU A 164 -4.96 8.67 1.90
N ILE A 165 -5.65 7.97 2.78
CA ILE A 165 -6.35 8.59 3.93
C ILE A 165 -5.73 8.08 5.23
N ASP A 166 -5.08 8.97 5.99
CA ASP A 166 -4.54 8.61 7.30
C ASP A 166 -5.59 8.83 8.39
N ASP A 167 -5.63 7.88 9.36
CA ASP A 167 -6.62 7.85 10.43
C ASP A 167 -8.07 8.02 9.92
N GLY A 168 -8.45 7.24 8.90
CA GLY A 168 -9.75 7.29 8.22
C GLY A 168 -10.95 7.08 9.16
N ASP A 169 -10.75 6.50 10.34
CA ASP A 169 -11.75 6.40 11.40
C ASP A 169 -12.21 7.76 11.95
N ARG A 170 -11.45 8.82 11.67
CA ARG A 170 -11.72 10.21 12.08
C ARG A 170 -12.13 11.14 10.96
N VAL A 171 -12.24 10.61 9.74
CA VAL A 171 -12.59 11.40 8.56
C VAL A 171 -14.06 11.22 8.26
N ASP A 172 -14.84 12.22 8.65
CA ASP A 172 -16.28 12.27 8.38
C ASP A 172 -16.57 12.49 6.89
N ASP A 173 -17.70 11.98 6.43
CA ASP A 173 -18.14 12.08 5.04
C ASP A 173 -19.51 12.78 4.89
N PRO A 174 -19.65 14.06 5.26
CA PRO A 174 -20.92 14.77 5.18
C PRO A 174 -21.44 14.96 3.75
N MET A 175 -20.58 14.88 2.73
CA MET A 175 -20.94 14.97 1.32
C MET A 175 -21.15 13.59 0.68
N ASN A 176 -20.98 12.50 1.43
CA ASN A 176 -21.05 11.12 0.96
C ASN A 176 -20.11 10.79 -0.22
N VAL A 177 -19.01 11.53 -0.37
CA VAL A 177 -18.07 11.31 -1.48
C VAL A 177 -17.23 10.04 -1.30
N PHE A 178 -16.76 9.77 -0.08
CA PHE A 178 -16.02 8.54 0.19
C PHE A 178 -16.92 7.31 0.11
N ASP A 179 -18.18 7.43 0.54
CA ASP A 179 -19.18 6.37 0.42
C ASP A 179 -19.52 6.11 -1.06
N ALA A 180 -19.62 7.15 -1.89
CA ALA A 180 -19.83 7.04 -3.35
C ALA A 180 -18.64 6.37 -4.03
N ILE A 181 -17.39 6.78 -3.71
CA ILE A 181 -16.18 6.14 -4.25
C ILE A 181 -16.18 4.65 -3.89
N VAL A 182 -16.40 4.30 -2.62
CA VAL A 182 -16.38 2.90 -2.16
C VAL A 182 -17.52 2.06 -2.76
N LYS A 183 -18.60 2.67 -3.21
CA LYS A 183 -19.69 2.01 -3.95
C LYS A 183 -19.42 1.82 -5.44
N GLY A 184 -18.34 2.41 -5.96
CA GLY A 184 -17.92 2.28 -7.35
C GLY A 184 -18.46 3.37 -8.27
N ASP A 185 -18.98 4.49 -7.73
CA ASP A 185 -19.44 5.62 -8.56
C ASP A 185 -18.25 6.34 -9.24
N PHE A 186 -17.01 6.06 -8.81
CA PHE A 186 -15.75 6.59 -9.36
C PHE A 186 -14.79 5.43 -9.63
N PRO A 187 -14.90 4.73 -10.76
CA PRO A 187 -14.14 3.50 -11.04
C PRO A 187 -12.63 3.70 -11.06
N ASP A 188 -12.15 4.86 -11.47
CA ASP A 188 -10.73 5.20 -11.58
C ASP A 188 -10.14 5.76 -10.26
N VAL A 189 -10.89 5.68 -9.15
CA VAL A 189 -10.44 6.17 -7.83
C VAL A 189 -10.31 5.01 -6.87
N HIS A 190 -9.10 4.76 -6.39
CA HIS A 190 -8.85 3.77 -5.36
C HIS A 190 -8.47 4.44 -4.03
N ILE A 191 -9.05 3.95 -2.94
CA ILE A 191 -8.72 4.41 -1.58
C ILE A 191 -7.83 3.39 -0.89
N ILE A 192 -6.72 3.86 -0.30
CA ILE A 192 -5.99 3.13 0.74
C ILE A 192 -6.09 3.95 2.03
N ALA A 193 -6.91 3.50 2.96
CA ALA A 193 -7.11 4.19 4.24
C ALA A 193 -6.36 3.51 5.38
N THR A 194 -5.94 4.29 6.37
CA THR A 194 -5.44 3.72 7.62
C THR A 194 -6.44 3.94 8.76
N GLY A 195 -6.28 3.17 9.83
CA GLY A 195 -7.07 3.39 11.04
C GLY A 195 -6.67 2.45 12.16
N LYS A 196 -7.18 2.75 13.35
CA LYS A 196 -6.93 1.94 14.53
C LYS A 196 -8.04 0.87 14.66
N PRO A 197 -7.70 -0.42 14.86
CA PRO A 197 -8.70 -1.49 14.91
C PRO A 197 -9.84 -1.25 15.91
N THR A 198 -9.52 -0.74 17.11
CA THR A 198 -10.51 -0.45 18.15
C THR A 198 -11.48 0.67 17.78
N ASP A 199 -11.02 1.64 16.98
CA ASP A 199 -11.80 2.81 16.60
C ASP A 199 -12.61 2.55 15.33
N LEU A 200 -12.09 1.71 14.42
CA LEU A 200 -12.77 1.26 13.20
C LEU A 200 -13.95 0.31 13.47
N ARG A 201 -13.87 -0.55 14.51
CA ARG A 201 -14.90 -1.57 14.78
C ARG A 201 -16.29 -1.02 15.08
N PRO A 202 -16.45 0.00 15.94
CA PRO A 202 -17.75 0.54 16.29
C PRO A 202 -18.39 1.37 15.18
N LEU A 203 -17.68 1.64 14.08
CA LEU A 203 -18.16 2.47 12.97
C LEU A 203 -19.07 1.68 12.02
N TYR A 204 -20.33 1.47 12.42
CA TYR A 204 -21.28 0.63 11.66
C TYR A 204 -21.84 1.30 10.40
N SER A 205 -21.92 2.62 10.36
CA SER A 205 -22.47 3.39 9.24
C SER A 205 -21.42 4.24 8.51
N HIS A 206 -20.15 4.03 8.80
CA HIS A 206 -19.05 4.79 8.24
C HIS A 206 -18.53 4.14 6.95
N TRP A 207 -18.07 4.94 5.98
CA TRP A 207 -17.51 4.51 4.71
C TRP A 207 -16.37 3.48 4.86
N THR A 208 -15.54 3.60 5.92
CA THR A 208 -14.47 2.65 6.21
C THR A 208 -14.96 1.21 6.44
N LYS A 209 -16.22 1.01 6.86
CA LYS A 209 -16.80 -0.32 6.98
C LYS A 209 -16.96 -1.00 5.62
N ALA A 210 -17.30 -0.23 4.59
CA ALA A 210 -17.45 -0.78 3.24
C ALA A 210 -16.11 -1.18 2.65
N ILE A 211 -15.03 -0.41 2.86
CA ILE A 211 -13.67 -0.78 2.44
C ILE A 211 -13.25 -2.14 3.01
N ARG A 212 -13.53 -2.40 4.27
CA ARG A 212 -13.15 -3.69 4.91
C ARG A 212 -13.79 -4.92 4.26
N LYS A 213 -14.88 -4.76 3.53
CA LYS A 213 -15.55 -5.87 2.82
C LYS A 213 -14.74 -6.41 1.64
N PHE A 214 -13.87 -5.61 1.05
CA PHE A 214 -12.98 -6.07 -0.04
C PHE A 214 -11.93 -7.06 0.44
N ARG A 215 -11.68 -7.11 1.78
CA ARG A 215 -10.71 -8.02 2.40
C ARG A 215 -9.29 -7.89 1.84
N THR A 216 -8.98 -6.75 1.25
CA THR A 216 -7.64 -6.36 0.83
C THR A 216 -7.11 -5.32 1.80
N GLY A 217 -5.92 -5.57 2.36
CA GLY A 217 -5.34 -4.66 3.34
C GLY A 217 -4.22 -5.28 4.16
N ALA A 218 -3.86 -4.60 5.25
CA ALA A 218 -2.86 -5.10 6.19
C ALA A 218 -3.24 -4.80 7.64
N VAL A 219 -2.83 -5.68 8.56
CA VAL A 219 -2.86 -5.41 10.00
C VAL A 219 -1.42 -5.39 10.49
N VAL A 220 -0.97 -4.20 10.87
CA VAL A 220 0.43 -3.96 11.28
C VAL A 220 0.56 -4.17 12.78
N GLN A 221 1.49 -5.02 13.20
CA GLN A 221 1.71 -5.38 14.61
C GLN A 221 0.39 -5.72 15.32
N PRO A 222 -0.42 -6.65 14.79
CA PRO A 222 -1.70 -6.98 15.37
C PRO A 222 -1.56 -7.48 16.81
N ASN A 223 -2.52 -7.09 17.65
CA ASN A 223 -2.80 -7.82 18.86
C ASN A 223 -3.65 -9.04 18.49
N VAL A 224 -3.09 -10.23 18.67
CA VAL A 224 -3.71 -11.49 18.26
C VAL A 224 -5.08 -11.74 18.96
N ASP A 225 -5.27 -11.17 20.14
CA ASP A 225 -6.52 -11.35 20.89
C ASP A 225 -7.62 -10.38 20.44
N THR A 226 -7.26 -9.23 19.88
CA THR A 226 -8.23 -8.16 19.58
C THR A 226 -8.36 -7.82 18.10
N ASP A 227 -7.35 -8.08 17.25
CA ASP A 227 -7.33 -7.56 15.88
C ASP A 227 -7.60 -8.63 14.81
N MET A 228 -8.08 -9.82 15.26
CA MET A 228 -8.19 -11.05 14.47
C MET A 228 -9.18 -11.00 13.30
N ASP A 229 -10.11 -10.03 13.27
CA ASP A 229 -11.30 -10.07 12.41
C ASP A 229 -11.43 -8.85 11.48
N MET A 230 -10.38 -8.04 11.34
CA MET A 230 -10.46 -6.80 10.54
C MET A 230 -10.74 -7.07 9.06
N PHE A 231 -10.09 -8.08 8.48
CA PHE A 231 -10.24 -8.45 7.05
C PHE A 231 -10.47 -9.96 6.87
N GLY A 232 -10.29 -10.74 7.92
CA GLY A 232 -10.35 -12.19 7.92
C GLY A 232 -9.67 -12.75 9.17
N SER A 233 -9.61 -14.06 9.31
CA SER A 233 -8.99 -14.68 10.48
C SER A 233 -7.48 -14.72 10.34
N ILE A 234 -6.77 -14.13 11.29
CA ILE A 234 -5.31 -14.32 11.44
C ILE A 234 -5.04 -15.70 12.05
N PRO A 235 -4.08 -16.48 11.53
CA PRO A 235 -3.75 -17.78 12.11
C PRO A 235 -3.28 -17.67 13.57
N ARG A 236 -3.92 -18.38 14.48
CA ARG A 236 -3.52 -18.50 15.90
C ARG A 236 -2.28 -19.39 16.04
N ARG A 237 -1.21 -19.10 15.33
CA ARG A 237 0.07 -19.79 15.54
C ARG A 237 0.80 -19.18 16.71
N ALA A 238 1.79 -19.94 17.25
CA ALA A 238 2.65 -19.50 18.34
C ALA A 238 3.09 -18.03 18.17
N PRO A 239 3.27 -17.27 19.24
CA PRO A 239 3.52 -15.85 19.17
C PRO A 239 4.71 -15.56 18.26
N VAL A 240 4.42 -15.09 17.05
CA VAL A 240 5.43 -14.55 16.15
C VAL A 240 5.84 -13.22 16.76
N GLN A 241 7.11 -13.08 17.06
CA GLN A 241 7.64 -11.80 17.55
C GLN A 241 7.47 -10.76 16.43
N LEU A 242 6.48 -9.89 16.58
CA LEU A 242 6.16 -8.88 15.59
C LEU A 242 7.10 -7.70 15.78
N SER A 243 8.16 -7.65 14.99
CA SER A 243 9.05 -6.49 14.89
C SER A 243 8.34 -5.31 14.23
N VAL A 244 8.96 -4.13 14.25
CA VAL A 244 8.45 -2.93 13.57
C VAL A 244 8.22 -3.23 12.08
N GLY A 245 7.06 -2.83 11.58
CA GLY A 245 6.65 -3.10 10.19
C GLY A 245 6.26 -4.55 9.89
N ARG A 246 6.27 -5.46 10.88
CA ARG A 246 5.77 -6.81 10.69
C ARG A 246 4.28 -6.90 10.96
N GLY A 247 3.57 -7.65 10.12
CA GLY A 247 2.13 -7.81 10.25
C GLY A 247 1.58 -8.85 9.30
N TYR A 248 0.29 -8.83 9.08
CA TYR A 248 -0.38 -9.67 8.10
C TYR A 248 -0.94 -8.82 6.98
N ALA A 249 -0.57 -9.12 5.74
CA ALA A 249 -1.29 -8.63 4.57
C ALA A 249 -2.44 -9.61 4.27
N PHE A 250 -3.57 -9.07 3.90
CA PHE A 250 -4.73 -9.81 3.42
C PHE A 250 -4.83 -9.59 1.92
N LEU A 251 -4.59 -10.63 1.17
CA LEU A 251 -4.64 -10.64 -0.29
C LEU A 251 -5.89 -11.44 -0.69
N ALA A 252 -6.91 -10.74 -1.18
CA ALA A 252 -8.23 -11.32 -1.43
C ALA A 252 -8.77 -12.16 -0.24
N GLY A 253 -8.58 -11.66 0.97
CA GLY A 253 -9.05 -12.31 2.21
C GLY A 253 -8.13 -13.37 2.80
N SER A 254 -7.04 -13.74 2.13
CA SER A 254 -6.05 -14.71 2.61
C SER A 254 -4.95 -14.01 3.41
N PRO A 255 -4.74 -14.35 4.70
CA PRO A 255 -3.70 -13.74 5.50
C PRO A 255 -2.31 -14.27 5.15
N VAL A 256 -1.38 -13.38 4.91
CA VAL A 256 0.03 -13.66 4.65
C VAL A 256 0.87 -12.90 5.67
N LEU A 257 1.76 -13.58 6.40
CA LEU A 257 2.70 -12.90 7.28
C LEU A 257 3.75 -12.18 6.43
N VAL A 258 3.93 -10.89 6.69
CA VAL A 258 4.77 -10.02 5.86
C VAL A 258 5.66 -9.12 6.70
N GLN A 259 6.80 -8.74 6.15
CA GLN A 259 7.52 -7.54 6.52
C GLN A 259 7.13 -6.44 5.55
N LEU A 260 6.36 -5.47 6.04
CA LEU A 260 5.91 -4.32 5.27
C LEU A 260 7.09 -3.42 4.91
N MET A 261 6.99 -2.76 3.77
CA MET A 261 8.02 -1.80 3.35
C MET A 261 7.99 -0.52 4.18
N SER A 262 9.15 0.10 4.30
CA SER A 262 9.38 1.41 4.92
C SER A 262 9.60 2.47 3.83
N PRO A 263 9.17 3.72 4.03
CA PRO A 263 9.49 4.83 3.14
C PRO A 263 10.96 5.29 3.26
N GLU A 264 11.71 4.83 4.26
CA GLU A 264 13.10 5.20 4.47
C GLU A 264 13.99 4.50 3.44
N ASP A 265 14.98 5.26 2.94
CA ASP A 265 15.99 4.74 2.03
C ASP A 265 17.00 3.89 2.79
N SER A 266 17.57 2.90 2.10
CA SER A 266 18.55 1.96 2.70
C SER A 266 19.78 2.66 3.30
N GLN A 267 20.11 3.87 2.83
CA GLN A 267 21.29 4.63 3.28
C GLN A 267 21.10 5.32 4.64
N HIS A 268 19.87 5.55 5.11
CA HIS A 268 19.61 6.27 6.37
C HIS A 268 19.77 5.40 7.63
N ARG A 269 19.95 4.09 7.52
CA ARG A 269 20.15 3.17 8.67
C ARG A 269 21.60 2.85 9.04
N GLY A 270 22.56 3.35 8.27
CA GLY A 270 24.01 3.13 8.53
C GLY A 270 24.62 3.97 9.67
N GLY A 271 23.82 4.74 10.41
CA GLY A 271 24.28 5.74 11.37
C GLY A 271 23.67 5.65 12.79
N LEU A 272 23.36 4.44 13.31
CA LEU A 272 23.01 4.25 14.74
C LEU A 272 23.86 3.16 15.34
#